data_ae3285bd68ae27c4fa1c02c5ac33c505
#
_entry.id   ae3285bd68ae27c4fa1c02c5ac33c505
#
_cell.length_a   1.000
_cell.length_b   1.000
_cell.length_c   1.000
_cell.angle_alpha   90.00
_cell.angle_beta   90.00
_cell.angle_gamma   90.00
#
_symmetry.space_group_name_H-M   'P 1'
#
loop_
_entity.id
_entity.type
_entity.pdbx_description
1 polymer ?
#
loop_
_entity_poly.entity_id
_entity_poly.type
_entity_poly.pdbx_seq_one_letter_code
_entity_poly.pdbx_strand_id
1 'polypeptide(L)'
;MKRPRALVNGATATAALLLILALAACAPYKAWLKGQAENHATRYIAFWGEAWQSAPLTARLAPAPPALVEKIRLENRLYGFPERPEPVSPEPVFTEAVRRIGDLLPERVRSLAEQRIIGIYLVNGLGGTGYAEAILDAEGKERYAVIVLDRDVLLTRRANAWASWKENSFFRPETGTETALELILEMGEEDSVVNAIVFILLHEMGHALGMASGVHPSWNGPAEVSDAYPFTALSWRRQGSDVVSRSDATFPRRSALKPYAFAGATLSLDEAPDLYRALQAHSDFPSAQAAVTLWEDFAESFATYLHVVRQDKPYEIRIRRPGRPEQVFPSCWREARCDHKKAFMRRWFENPVSPAPAAPQ
;
A
#
# COMPACT_ATOMS: atom_id res chain seq x y z
N MET A 1 71.99 -3.59 12.64
CA MET A 1 70.75 -3.04 12.05
C MET A 1 69.56 -3.88 12.52
N LYS A 2 68.82 -3.36 13.52
CA LYS A 2 67.58 -4.01 14.02
C LYS A 2 66.38 -3.38 13.32
N ARG A 3 65.57 -4.19 12.66
CA ARG A 3 64.30 -3.77 12.04
C ARG A 3 63.23 -3.52 13.14
N PRO A 4 62.43 -2.47 13.08
CA PRO A 4 61.34 -2.28 14.03
C PRO A 4 60.21 -3.25 13.75
N ARG A 5 59.69 -3.93 14.76
CA ARG A 5 58.45 -4.68 14.75
C ARG A 5 57.28 -3.70 14.64
N ALA A 6 56.48 -3.82 13.58
CA ALA A 6 55.21 -3.12 13.44
C ALA A 6 54.26 -3.62 14.54
N LEU A 7 53.80 -2.71 15.39
CA LEU A 7 52.65 -2.88 16.27
C LEU A 7 51.41 -2.86 15.36
N VAL A 8 50.90 -4.01 15.01
CA VAL A 8 49.60 -4.12 14.32
C VAL A 8 48.47 -3.86 15.32
N ASN A 9 47.71 -2.85 15.00
CA ASN A 9 46.65 -2.19 15.74
C ASN A 9 45.62 -3.15 16.36
N GLY A 10 45.63 -3.31 17.68
CA GLY A 10 44.56 -3.94 18.46
C GLY A 10 43.19 -3.22 18.35
N ALA A 11 43.19 -1.95 17.96
CA ALA A 11 41.99 -1.15 17.79
C ALA A 11 41.07 -1.61 16.62
N THR A 12 41.68 -2.10 15.52
CA THR A 12 40.90 -2.61 14.37
C THR A 12 40.27 -3.96 14.65
N ALA A 13 40.90 -4.84 15.39
CA ALA A 13 40.37 -6.14 15.79
C ALA A 13 39.22 -5.98 16.79
N THR A 14 39.33 -5.04 17.74
CA THR A 14 38.27 -4.75 18.72
C THR A 14 37.05 -4.12 18.07
N ALA A 15 37.21 -3.20 17.11
CA ALA A 15 36.10 -2.60 16.35
C ALA A 15 35.38 -3.62 15.48
N ALA A 16 36.09 -4.54 14.81
CA ALA A 16 35.52 -5.61 14.03
C ALA A 16 34.73 -6.62 14.89
N LEU A 17 35.26 -6.96 16.08
CA LEU A 17 34.59 -7.85 17.02
C LEU A 17 33.30 -7.22 17.59
N LEU A 18 33.32 -5.93 17.93
CA LEU A 18 32.13 -5.19 18.38
C LEU A 18 31.09 -5.08 17.28
N LEU A 19 31.48 -4.89 16.02
CA LEU A 19 30.55 -4.87 14.87
C LEU A 19 29.90 -6.24 14.64
N ILE A 20 30.69 -7.32 14.75
CA ILE A 20 30.18 -8.69 14.62
C ILE A 20 29.20 -9.04 15.76
N LEU A 21 29.52 -8.63 16.99
CA LEU A 21 28.65 -8.81 18.15
C LEU A 21 27.37 -7.99 18.04
N ALA A 22 27.44 -6.77 17.52
CA ALA A 22 26.27 -5.92 17.25
C ALA A 22 25.37 -6.53 16.16
N LEU A 23 25.95 -7.03 15.07
CA LEU A 23 25.21 -7.71 14.00
C LEU A 23 24.59 -9.02 14.49
N ALA A 24 25.29 -9.79 15.31
CA ALA A 24 24.78 -11.04 15.89
C ALA A 24 23.65 -10.79 16.91
N ALA A 25 23.62 -9.64 17.59
CA ALA A 25 22.54 -9.24 18.50
C ALA A 25 21.32 -8.67 17.75
N CYS A 26 21.50 -8.09 16.57
CA CYS A 26 20.40 -7.51 15.78
C CYS A 26 19.40 -8.55 15.25
N ALA A 27 19.88 -9.72 14.83
CA ALA A 27 19.00 -10.76 14.25
C ALA A 27 17.99 -11.33 15.27
N PRO A 28 18.40 -11.76 16.48
CA PRO A 28 17.47 -12.24 17.49
C PRO A 28 16.53 -11.12 18.00
N TYR A 29 16.98 -9.87 18.07
CA TYR A 29 16.14 -8.75 18.45
C TYR A 29 15.05 -8.47 17.40
N LYS A 30 15.38 -8.49 16.10
CA LYS A 30 14.39 -8.35 15.03
C LYS A 30 13.40 -9.51 15.02
N ALA A 31 13.86 -10.74 15.24
CA ALA A 31 12.98 -11.90 15.35
C ALA A 31 12.02 -11.79 16.55
N TRP A 32 12.53 -11.29 17.68
CA TRP A 32 11.68 -11.00 18.85
C TRP A 32 10.64 -9.92 18.57
N LEU A 33 11.03 -8.77 17.97
CA LEU A 33 10.10 -7.69 17.57
C LEU A 33 9.02 -8.22 16.64
N LYS A 34 9.41 -9.02 15.64
CA LYS A 34 8.49 -9.65 14.70
C LYS A 34 7.48 -10.54 15.44
N GLY A 35 7.97 -11.41 16.33
CA GLY A 35 7.09 -12.26 17.13
C GLY A 35 6.13 -11.47 18.02
N GLN A 36 6.56 -10.35 18.61
CA GLN A 36 5.68 -9.48 19.39
C GLN A 36 4.62 -8.82 18.52
N ALA A 37 4.96 -8.34 17.34
CA ALA A 37 4.01 -7.71 16.41
C ALA A 37 3.02 -8.76 15.85
N GLU A 38 3.50 -9.94 15.45
CA GLU A 38 2.67 -11.01 14.88
C GLU A 38 1.70 -11.65 15.90
N ASN A 39 2.04 -11.65 17.20
CA ASN A 39 1.19 -12.19 18.25
C ASN A 39 0.50 -11.10 19.09
N HIS A 40 0.50 -9.86 18.61
CA HIS A 40 -0.12 -8.76 19.36
C HIS A 40 -1.64 -8.94 19.45
N ALA A 41 -2.22 -8.59 20.62
CA ALA A 41 -3.64 -8.79 20.89
C ALA A 41 -4.56 -8.13 19.85
N THR A 42 -4.17 -6.96 19.32
CA THR A 42 -4.95 -6.23 18.31
C THR A 42 -5.10 -6.96 16.97
N ARG A 43 -4.34 -8.03 16.73
CA ARG A 43 -4.51 -8.87 15.53
C ARG A 43 -5.69 -9.83 15.59
N TYR A 44 -6.32 -9.96 16.74
CA TYR A 44 -7.41 -10.92 16.95
C TYR A 44 -8.72 -10.20 17.21
N ILE A 45 -9.80 -10.68 16.61
CA ILE A 45 -11.14 -10.08 16.72
C ILE A 45 -11.61 -9.93 18.17
N ALA A 46 -11.19 -10.84 19.05
CA ALA A 46 -11.53 -10.82 20.47
C ALA A 46 -11.11 -9.52 21.19
N PHE A 47 -10.04 -8.85 20.72
CA PHE A 47 -9.62 -7.57 21.28
C PHE A 47 -10.61 -6.43 20.99
N TRP A 48 -11.27 -6.47 19.83
CA TRP A 48 -12.10 -5.37 19.32
C TRP A 48 -13.54 -5.39 19.85
N GLY A 49 -13.95 -6.50 20.46
CA GLY A 49 -15.33 -6.68 20.92
C GLY A 49 -16.34 -6.63 19.78
N GLU A 50 -17.62 -6.35 20.10
CA GLU A 50 -18.72 -6.41 19.13
C GLU A 50 -19.38 -5.05 18.85
N ALA A 51 -19.08 -4.03 19.64
CA ALA A 51 -19.78 -2.73 19.57
C ALA A 51 -19.69 -2.06 18.19
N TRP A 52 -18.61 -2.29 17.45
CA TRP A 52 -18.41 -1.77 16.10
C TRP A 52 -19.43 -2.30 15.09
N GLN A 53 -19.95 -3.51 15.28
CA GLN A 53 -20.89 -4.15 14.35
C GLN A 53 -22.20 -3.40 14.19
N SER A 54 -22.64 -2.70 15.24
CA SER A 54 -23.89 -1.92 15.23
C SER A 54 -23.73 -0.49 14.72
N ALA A 55 -22.49 -0.01 14.56
CA ALA A 55 -22.19 1.33 14.10
C ALA A 55 -22.01 1.36 12.57
N PRO A 56 -22.54 2.33 11.82
CA PRO A 56 -22.22 2.50 10.42
C PRO A 56 -20.73 2.84 10.25
N LEU A 57 -20.15 2.53 9.10
CA LEU A 57 -18.72 2.78 8.84
C LEU A 57 -18.33 4.24 9.11
N THR A 58 -19.20 5.18 8.80
CA THR A 58 -18.99 6.63 9.02
C THR A 58 -18.85 7.02 10.49
N ALA A 59 -19.32 6.18 11.41
CA ALA A 59 -19.19 6.40 12.86
C ALA A 59 -17.98 5.66 13.48
N ARG A 60 -17.19 4.95 12.68
CA ARG A 60 -16.03 4.16 13.15
C ARG A 60 -14.68 4.87 13.01
N LEU A 61 -14.70 6.17 12.75
CA LEU A 61 -13.51 7.02 12.70
C LEU A 61 -13.16 7.47 14.12
N ALA A 62 -11.96 7.14 14.61
CA ALA A 62 -11.55 7.42 15.98
C ALA A 62 -10.02 7.57 16.13
N PRO A 63 -9.53 8.11 17.26
CA PRO A 63 -8.13 7.97 17.63
C PRO A 63 -7.75 6.48 17.76
N ALA A 64 -6.51 6.13 17.38
CA ALA A 64 -6.05 4.76 17.56
C ALA A 64 -6.02 4.37 19.05
N PRO A 65 -6.55 3.20 19.42
CA PRO A 65 -6.48 2.73 20.82
C PRO A 65 -5.01 2.49 21.22
N PRO A 66 -4.66 2.67 22.51
CA PRO A 66 -3.27 2.58 22.98
C PRO A 66 -2.56 1.28 22.59
N ALA A 67 -3.24 0.15 22.60
CA ALA A 67 -2.68 -1.13 22.19
C ALA A 67 -2.31 -1.15 20.69
N LEU A 68 -3.13 -0.56 19.82
CA LEU A 68 -2.80 -0.44 18.40
C LEU A 68 -1.58 0.47 18.18
N VAL A 69 -1.51 1.58 18.90
CA VAL A 69 -0.34 2.48 18.87
C VAL A 69 0.93 1.75 19.31
N GLU A 70 0.86 0.90 20.35
CA GLU A 70 1.99 0.08 20.78
C GLU A 70 2.44 -0.90 19.69
N LYS A 71 1.49 -1.59 19.03
CA LYS A 71 1.81 -2.46 17.88
C LYS A 71 2.51 -1.70 16.77
N ILE A 72 2.02 -0.52 16.38
CA ILE A 72 2.64 0.31 15.34
C ILE A 72 4.08 0.69 15.75
N ARG A 73 4.32 1.01 17.03
CA ARG A 73 5.68 1.28 17.54
C ARG A 73 6.62 0.07 17.44
N LEU A 74 6.10 -1.13 17.64
CA LEU A 74 6.88 -2.37 17.45
C LEU A 74 7.25 -2.55 15.98
N GLU A 75 6.29 -2.33 15.08
CA GLU A 75 6.50 -2.42 13.63
C GLU A 75 7.46 -1.36 13.11
N ASN A 76 7.31 -0.10 13.53
CA ASN A 76 8.25 0.96 13.17
C ASN A 76 9.69 0.58 13.56
N ARG A 77 9.90 0.03 14.77
CA ARG A 77 11.22 -0.48 15.19
C ARG A 77 11.69 -1.65 14.34
N LEU A 78 10.79 -2.58 14.00
CA LEU A 78 11.12 -3.75 13.19
C LEU A 78 11.59 -3.36 11.78
N TYR A 79 10.90 -2.40 11.17
CA TYR A 79 11.18 -1.93 9.81
C TYR A 79 12.18 -0.76 9.76
N GLY A 80 12.60 -0.22 10.90
CA GLY A 80 13.59 0.85 10.99
C GLY A 80 13.04 2.24 10.75
N PHE A 81 11.73 2.45 10.93
CA PHE A 81 11.13 3.78 10.92
C PHE A 81 11.41 4.50 12.24
N PRO A 82 11.93 5.74 12.19
CA PRO A 82 12.26 6.51 13.39
C PRO A 82 11.03 7.14 14.07
N GLU A 83 9.90 7.17 13.39
CA GLU A 83 8.69 7.83 13.81
C GLU A 83 8.09 7.17 15.05
N ARG A 84 7.47 8.02 15.89
CA ARG A 84 6.83 7.61 17.14
C ARG A 84 5.32 7.87 17.04
N PRO A 85 4.53 6.86 16.71
CA PRO A 85 3.09 7.04 16.57
C PRO A 85 2.43 7.45 17.88
N GLU A 86 1.51 8.40 17.76
CA GLU A 86 0.64 8.88 18.83
C GLU A 86 -0.81 8.95 18.33
N PRO A 87 -1.80 8.63 19.17
CA PRO A 87 -3.20 8.70 18.77
C PRO A 87 -3.63 10.15 18.64
N VAL A 88 -4.45 10.45 17.63
CA VAL A 88 -4.97 11.80 17.40
C VAL A 88 -6.46 11.79 17.08
N SER A 89 -7.17 12.80 17.54
CA SER A 89 -8.60 12.95 17.26
C SER A 89 -8.85 13.30 15.80
N PRO A 90 -9.93 12.79 15.20
CA PRO A 90 -10.34 13.16 13.86
C PRO A 90 -10.64 14.64 13.72
N GLU A 91 -10.16 15.25 12.63
CA GLU A 91 -10.58 16.58 12.21
C GLU A 91 -11.76 16.51 11.23
N PRO A 92 -12.53 17.59 11.05
CA PRO A 92 -13.71 17.61 10.19
C PRO A 92 -13.45 17.08 8.76
N VAL A 93 -12.26 17.32 8.20
CA VAL A 93 -11.88 16.83 6.85
C VAL A 93 -11.87 15.31 6.74
N PHE A 94 -11.48 14.59 7.80
CA PHE A 94 -11.51 13.12 7.85
C PHE A 94 -12.94 12.61 7.97
N THR A 95 -13.77 13.24 8.78
CA THR A 95 -15.20 12.91 8.90
C THR A 95 -15.91 13.09 7.56
N GLU A 96 -15.63 14.20 6.88
CA GLU A 96 -16.17 14.46 5.54
C GLU A 96 -15.68 13.42 4.50
N ALA A 97 -14.41 13.04 4.53
CA ALA A 97 -13.86 12.03 3.63
C ALA A 97 -14.55 10.66 3.84
N VAL A 98 -14.71 10.23 5.10
CA VAL A 98 -15.38 8.96 5.41
C VAL A 98 -16.87 9.00 5.00
N ARG A 99 -17.54 10.13 5.18
CA ARG A 99 -18.91 10.32 4.71
C ARG A 99 -19.01 10.19 3.18
N ARG A 100 -18.11 10.86 2.42
CA ARG A 100 -18.05 10.75 0.96
C ARG A 100 -17.81 9.32 0.50
N ILE A 101 -16.97 8.57 1.18
CA ILE A 101 -16.76 7.14 0.90
C ILE A 101 -18.08 6.37 1.04
N GLY A 102 -18.86 6.63 2.10
CA GLY A 102 -20.17 6.01 2.28
C GLY A 102 -21.13 6.26 1.11
N ASP A 103 -21.07 7.45 0.51
CA ASP A 103 -21.88 7.82 -0.65
C ASP A 103 -21.36 7.21 -1.97
N LEU A 104 -20.04 7.05 -2.10
CA LEU A 104 -19.39 6.53 -3.31
C LEU A 104 -19.51 5.01 -3.47
N LEU A 105 -19.53 4.27 -2.37
CA LEU A 105 -19.57 2.81 -2.41
C LEU A 105 -20.94 2.30 -2.85
N PRO A 106 -21.00 1.37 -3.84
CA PRO A 106 -22.21 0.62 -4.11
C PRO A 106 -22.70 -0.08 -2.83
N GLU A 107 -24.02 -0.21 -2.68
CA GLU A 107 -24.66 -0.74 -1.47
C GLU A 107 -24.05 -2.05 -0.98
N ARG A 108 -23.82 -3.01 -1.88
CA ARG A 108 -23.25 -4.32 -1.51
C ARG A 108 -21.80 -4.22 -1.00
N VAL A 109 -21.01 -3.32 -1.61
CA VAL A 109 -19.62 -3.07 -1.16
C VAL A 109 -19.62 -2.35 0.17
N ARG A 110 -20.51 -1.38 0.37
CA ARG A 110 -20.69 -0.69 1.65
C ARG A 110 -21.11 -1.67 2.74
N SER A 111 -22.07 -2.55 2.47
CA SER A 111 -22.48 -3.59 3.40
C SER A 111 -21.32 -4.53 3.76
N LEU A 112 -20.51 -4.93 2.78
CA LEU A 112 -19.31 -5.72 3.06
C LEU A 112 -18.30 -4.94 3.92
N ALA A 113 -18.06 -3.66 3.62
CA ALA A 113 -17.18 -2.81 4.40
C ALA A 113 -17.66 -2.69 5.86
N GLU A 114 -18.94 -2.49 6.07
CA GLU A 114 -19.57 -2.45 7.41
C GLU A 114 -19.46 -3.77 8.18
N GLN A 115 -19.44 -4.90 7.49
CA GLN A 115 -19.28 -6.21 8.10
C GLN A 115 -17.81 -6.59 8.36
N ARG A 116 -16.85 -5.94 7.72
CA ARG A 116 -15.45 -6.38 7.72
C ARG A 116 -14.46 -5.36 8.26
N ILE A 117 -14.73 -4.06 8.12
CA ILE A 117 -13.85 -3.02 8.63
C ILE A 117 -14.30 -2.63 10.03
N ILE A 118 -13.48 -2.96 11.04
CA ILE A 118 -13.74 -2.71 12.44
C ILE A 118 -13.71 -1.21 12.75
N GLY A 119 -12.72 -0.49 12.18
CA GLY A 119 -12.56 0.93 12.42
C GLY A 119 -11.53 1.57 11.50
N ILE A 120 -11.58 2.90 11.45
CA ILE A 120 -10.61 3.77 10.79
C ILE A 120 -9.96 4.59 11.90
N TYR A 121 -8.66 4.40 12.10
CA TYR A 121 -7.94 4.96 13.23
C TYR A 121 -6.92 5.98 12.80
N LEU A 122 -6.81 7.09 13.53
CA LEU A 122 -5.87 8.16 13.26
C LEU A 122 -4.71 8.14 14.25
N VAL A 123 -3.51 8.31 13.69
CA VAL A 123 -2.27 8.55 14.42
C VAL A 123 -1.50 9.70 13.77
N ASN A 124 -0.55 10.26 14.51
CA ASN A 124 0.58 11.01 13.95
C ASN A 124 1.83 10.13 14.04
N GLY A 125 2.79 10.36 13.15
CA GLY A 125 4.07 9.66 13.21
C GLY A 125 3.97 8.17 12.89
N LEU A 126 3.17 7.81 11.88
CA LEU A 126 3.01 6.45 11.40
C LEU A 126 4.26 5.93 10.68
N GLY A 127 4.97 6.82 9.98
CA GLY A 127 6.07 6.43 9.08
C GLY A 127 5.64 6.23 7.62
N GLY A 128 4.36 6.41 7.32
CA GLY A 128 3.76 6.34 5.98
C GLY A 128 2.46 7.11 5.93
N THR A 129 1.69 6.97 4.86
CA THR A 129 0.40 7.67 4.72
C THR A 129 -0.73 6.93 5.47
N GLY A 130 -0.75 5.60 5.37
CA GLY A 130 -1.75 4.74 5.95
C GLY A 130 -1.47 3.28 5.61
N TYR A 131 -2.21 2.38 6.22
CA TYR A 131 -2.23 0.96 5.89
C TYR A 131 -3.50 0.29 6.39
N ALA A 132 -3.84 -0.86 5.78
CA ALA A 132 -4.86 -1.76 6.29
C ALA A 132 -4.21 -2.95 7.01
N GLU A 133 -4.68 -3.26 8.21
CA GLU A 133 -4.23 -4.40 9.01
C GLU A 133 -5.27 -5.50 8.99
N ALA A 134 -4.85 -6.71 8.66
CA ALA A 134 -5.69 -7.90 8.73
C ALA A 134 -5.94 -8.32 10.18
N ILE A 135 -7.20 -8.56 10.52
CA ILE A 135 -7.64 -9.04 11.84
C ILE A 135 -8.18 -10.45 11.71
N LEU A 136 -7.65 -11.33 12.54
CA LEU A 136 -7.96 -12.75 12.55
C LEU A 136 -9.26 -13.03 13.31
N ASP A 137 -10.10 -13.89 12.76
CA ASP A 137 -11.25 -14.45 13.44
C ASP A 137 -10.84 -15.50 14.50
N ALA A 138 -11.83 -16.15 15.14
CA ALA A 138 -11.57 -17.18 16.14
C ALA A 138 -10.88 -18.43 15.57
N GLU A 139 -11.02 -18.68 14.27
CA GLU A 139 -10.38 -19.78 13.53
C GLU A 139 -9.00 -19.39 12.98
N GLY A 140 -8.51 -18.18 13.26
CA GLY A 140 -7.22 -17.69 12.79
C GLY A 140 -7.18 -17.26 11.32
N LYS A 141 -8.35 -16.99 10.72
CA LYS A 141 -8.46 -16.53 9.32
C LYS A 141 -8.56 -15.02 9.25
N GLU A 142 -7.93 -14.42 8.27
CA GLU A 142 -8.03 -13.00 7.95
C GLU A 142 -9.43 -12.67 7.41
N ARG A 143 -10.32 -12.20 8.29
CA ARG A 143 -11.72 -11.90 7.92
C ARG A 143 -12.12 -10.47 8.14
N TYR A 144 -11.38 -9.75 8.98
CA TYR A 144 -11.68 -8.37 9.33
C TYR A 144 -10.45 -7.51 9.10
N ALA A 145 -10.64 -6.21 9.14
CA ALA A 145 -9.53 -5.27 9.03
C ALA A 145 -9.76 -4.02 9.88
N VAL A 146 -8.67 -3.38 10.23
CA VAL A 146 -8.64 -1.98 10.66
C VAL A 146 -7.85 -1.18 9.65
N ILE A 147 -8.19 0.10 9.46
CA ILE A 147 -7.44 1.04 8.63
C ILE A 147 -6.80 2.05 9.57
N VAL A 148 -5.52 2.32 9.36
CA VAL A 148 -4.76 3.32 10.11
C VAL A 148 -4.27 4.40 9.14
N LEU A 149 -4.45 5.66 9.48
CA LEU A 149 -4.03 6.79 8.66
C LEU A 149 -3.16 7.75 9.48
N ASP A 150 -2.14 8.32 8.85
CA ASP A 150 -1.35 9.41 9.40
C ASP A 150 -2.03 10.75 9.13
N ARG A 151 -2.49 11.40 10.20
CA ARG A 151 -3.18 12.68 10.10
C ARG A 151 -2.28 13.77 9.51
N ASP A 152 -1.06 13.91 10.03
CA ASP A 152 -0.19 15.03 9.67
C ASP A 152 0.30 14.91 8.22
N VAL A 153 0.61 13.71 7.75
CA VAL A 153 0.99 13.48 6.35
C VAL A 153 -0.15 13.87 5.41
N LEU A 154 -1.40 13.53 5.76
CA LEU A 154 -2.56 13.78 4.92
C LEU A 154 -3.01 15.24 4.95
N LEU A 155 -2.94 15.93 6.10
CA LEU A 155 -3.34 17.33 6.19
C LEU A 155 -2.43 18.30 5.43
N THR A 156 -1.19 17.89 5.13
CA THR A 156 -0.19 18.77 4.52
C THR A 156 -0.27 18.85 3.00
N ARG A 157 -1.09 18.00 2.34
CA ARG A 157 -1.13 17.92 0.87
C ARG A 157 -2.54 17.79 0.34
N ARG A 158 -2.83 18.53 -0.73
CA ARG A 158 -4.00 18.32 -1.57
C ARG A 158 -3.81 17.03 -2.41
N ALA A 159 -4.85 16.55 -3.06
CA ALA A 159 -4.87 15.27 -3.75
C ALA A 159 -3.73 15.10 -4.77
N ASN A 160 -3.54 16.06 -5.66
CA ASN A 160 -2.49 15.99 -6.69
C ASN A 160 -1.09 16.11 -6.08
N ALA A 161 -0.92 16.96 -5.06
CA ALA A 161 0.37 17.12 -4.37
C ALA A 161 0.74 15.85 -3.57
N TRP A 162 -0.23 15.22 -2.91
CA TRP A 162 -0.03 13.96 -2.21
C TRP A 162 0.28 12.82 -3.20
N ALA A 163 -0.51 12.70 -4.25
CA ALA A 163 -0.34 11.65 -5.25
C ALA A 163 1.01 11.77 -5.97
N SER A 164 1.41 12.99 -6.34
CA SER A 164 2.72 13.25 -6.94
C SER A 164 3.86 12.93 -5.98
N TRP A 165 3.74 13.29 -4.70
CA TRP A 165 4.74 12.96 -3.68
C TRP A 165 4.89 11.43 -3.53
N LYS A 166 3.78 10.69 -3.45
CA LYS A 166 3.78 9.22 -3.41
C LYS A 166 4.43 8.63 -4.66
N GLU A 167 4.05 9.10 -5.84
CA GLU A 167 4.55 8.59 -7.11
C GLU A 167 6.04 8.86 -7.31
N ASN A 168 6.53 10.03 -6.91
CA ASN A 168 7.96 10.35 -6.94
C ASN A 168 8.79 9.47 -5.98
N SER A 169 8.17 8.80 -5.00
CA SER A 169 8.86 7.93 -4.07
C SER A 169 9.49 6.68 -4.71
N PHE A 170 9.06 6.30 -5.93
CA PHE A 170 9.68 5.23 -6.72
C PHE A 170 11.05 5.61 -7.28
N PHE A 171 11.39 6.90 -7.28
CA PHE A 171 12.60 7.43 -7.90
C PHE A 171 13.52 8.06 -6.86
N ARG A 172 14.83 7.95 -7.10
CA ARG A 172 15.81 8.66 -6.27
C ARG A 172 15.64 10.16 -6.46
N PRO A 173 15.66 10.94 -5.36
CA PRO A 173 15.79 12.39 -5.45
C PRO A 173 17.16 12.70 -6.05
N GLU A 174 17.18 13.41 -7.18
CA GLU A 174 18.41 13.81 -7.86
C GLU A 174 18.55 15.33 -7.83
N THR A 175 19.73 15.82 -7.41
CA THR A 175 20.07 17.24 -7.53
C THR A 175 20.44 17.54 -8.98
N GLY A 176 19.79 18.55 -9.57
CA GLY A 176 20.08 18.98 -10.94
C GLY A 176 19.29 18.28 -12.05
N THR A 177 18.38 17.35 -11.73
CA THR A 177 17.42 16.90 -12.73
C THR A 177 16.39 17.99 -12.99
N GLU A 178 16.10 18.22 -14.25
CA GLU A 178 15.04 19.13 -14.71
C GLU A 178 13.76 18.33 -15.08
N THR A 179 13.76 17.02 -14.87
CA THR A 179 12.60 16.16 -15.07
C THR A 179 11.63 16.36 -13.88
N ALA A 180 10.37 16.67 -14.18
CA ALA A 180 9.30 16.80 -13.20
C ALA A 180 8.23 15.76 -13.49
N LEU A 181 7.76 15.06 -12.45
CA LEU A 181 6.68 14.09 -12.49
C LEU A 181 5.56 14.53 -11.58
N GLU A 182 4.35 14.59 -12.14
CA GLU A 182 3.11 14.87 -11.41
C GLU A 182 2.10 13.76 -11.67
N LEU A 183 1.34 13.39 -10.63
CA LEU A 183 0.15 12.56 -10.76
C LEU A 183 -1.09 13.43 -10.51
N ILE A 184 -1.95 13.51 -11.51
CA ILE A 184 -3.18 14.29 -11.47
C ILE A 184 -4.34 13.34 -11.14
N LEU A 185 -4.94 13.53 -9.97
CA LEU A 185 -6.14 12.84 -9.51
C LEU A 185 -7.38 13.71 -9.63
N GLU A 186 -7.23 15.04 -9.48
CA GLU A 186 -8.36 15.96 -9.41
C GLU A 186 -8.14 17.18 -10.29
N MET A 187 -9.23 17.76 -10.76
CA MET A 187 -9.20 18.97 -11.57
C MET A 187 -9.71 20.18 -10.79
N GLY A 188 -9.05 21.34 -10.98
CA GLY A 188 -9.52 22.61 -10.45
C GLY A 188 -9.73 22.62 -8.93
N GLU A 189 -10.89 23.04 -8.48
CA GLU A 189 -11.25 23.17 -7.07
C GLU A 189 -11.46 21.83 -6.34
N GLU A 190 -11.66 20.73 -7.09
CA GLU A 190 -11.75 19.38 -6.53
C GLU A 190 -10.38 18.90 -5.98
N ASP A 191 -9.27 19.48 -6.41
CA ASP A 191 -7.96 19.19 -5.81
C ASP A 191 -7.94 19.72 -4.36
N SER A 192 -8.24 18.85 -3.41
CA SER A 192 -8.43 19.17 -2.01
C SER A 192 -7.81 18.13 -1.08
N VAL A 193 -7.61 18.50 0.19
CA VAL A 193 -7.19 17.57 1.25
C VAL A 193 -8.23 16.47 1.46
N VAL A 194 -9.52 16.79 1.40
CA VAL A 194 -10.60 15.79 1.54
C VAL A 194 -10.49 14.73 0.45
N ASN A 195 -10.24 15.12 -0.81
CA ASN A 195 -10.13 14.17 -1.91
C ASN A 195 -8.83 13.36 -1.85
N ALA A 196 -7.73 13.89 -1.28
CA ALA A 196 -6.56 13.09 -0.94
C ALA A 196 -6.90 11.98 0.05
N ILE A 197 -7.61 12.32 1.13
CA ILE A 197 -8.05 11.35 2.15
C ILE A 197 -9.02 10.33 1.55
N VAL A 198 -9.95 10.77 0.70
CA VAL A 198 -10.87 9.85 0.00
C VAL A 198 -10.10 8.83 -0.83
N PHE A 199 -9.11 9.26 -1.61
CA PHE A 199 -8.35 8.36 -2.48
C PHE A 199 -7.55 7.33 -1.68
N ILE A 200 -6.83 7.75 -0.64
CA ILE A 200 -6.07 6.81 0.20
C ILE A 200 -6.99 5.86 0.97
N LEU A 201 -8.13 6.34 1.47
CA LEU A 201 -9.12 5.46 2.10
C LEU A 201 -9.67 4.41 1.13
N LEU A 202 -9.93 4.77 -0.13
CA LEU A 202 -10.33 3.80 -1.14
C LEU A 202 -9.25 2.74 -1.38
N HIS A 203 -7.97 3.14 -1.38
CA HIS A 203 -6.85 2.22 -1.52
C HIS A 203 -6.78 1.25 -0.33
N GLU A 204 -6.81 1.75 0.90
CA GLU A 204 -6.77 0.91 2.11
C GLU A 204 -8.01 0.03 2.25
N MET A 205 -9.17 0.51 1.82
CA MET A 205 -10.37 -0.32 1.73
C MET A 205 -10.23 -1.42 0.69
N GLY A 206 -9.52 -1.16 -0.42
CA GLY A 206 -9.18 -2.18 -1.40
C GLY A 206 -8.39 -3.33 -0.76
N HIS A 207 -7.38 -3.04 0.06
CA HIS A 207 -6.67 -4.04 0.85
C HIS A 207 -7.60 -4.78 1.82
N ALA A 208 -8.33 -4.04 2.65
CA ALA A 208 -9.23 -4.60 3.66
C ALA A 208 -10.29 -5.53 3.05
N LEU A 209 -10.94 -5.10 1.98
CA LEU A 209 -12.01 -5.85 1.34
C LEU A 209 -11.48 -6.98 0.44
N GLY A 210 -10.31 -6.81 -0.16
CA GLY A 210 -9.63 -7.87 -0.91
C GLY A 210 -9.31 -9.07 -0.01
N MET A 211 -8.76 -8.82 1.17
CA MET A 211 -8.51 -9.85 2.18
C MET A 211 -9.81 -10.50 2.65
N ALA A 212 -10.77 -9.68 3.09
CA ALA A 212 -12.00 -10.15 3.69
C ALA A 212 -12.92 -10.91 2.72
N SER A 213 -12.84 -10.65 1.42
CA SER A 213 -13.62 -11.35 0.38
C SER A 213 -12.89 -12.53 -0.25
N GLY A 214 -11.61 -12.75 0.08
CA GLY A 214 -10.81 -13.82 -0.52
C GLY A 214 -10.53 -13.63 -2.01
N VAL A 215 -10.45 -12.39 -2.49
CA VAL A 215 -10.12 -12.07 -3.89
C VAL A 215 -8.68 -12.43 -4.23
N HIS A 216 -7.80 -12.36 -3.25
CA HIS A 216 -6.39 -12.71 -3.32
C HIS A 216 -5.99 -13.58 -2.12
N PRO A 217 -4.85 -14.26 -2.14
CA PRO A 217 -4.38 -15.04 -1.00
C PRO A 217 -4.14 -14.17 0.24
N SER A 218 -4.10 -14.83 1.40
CA SER A 218 -3.80 -14.21 2.69
C SER A 218 -2.55 -13.34 2.59
N TRP A 219 -2.58 -12.16 3.19
CA TRP A 219 -1.42 -11.26 3.26
C TRP A 219 -0.27 -11.85 4.07
N ASN A 220 -0.60 -12.58 5.14
CA ASN A 220 0.40 -13.23 6.00
C ASN A 220 0.76 -14.65 5.52
N GLY A 221 0.15 -15.12 4.43
CA GLY A 221 0.43 -16.39 3.79
C GLY A 221 1.41 -16.29 2.62
N PRO A 222 1.75 -17.41 2.00
CA PRO A 222 2.52 -17.40 0.78
C PRO A 222 1.73 -16.74 -0.34
N ALA A 223 2.43 -15.98 -1.21
CA ALA A 223 1.82 -15.50 -2.43
C ALA A 223 1.39 -16.70 -3.29
N GLU A 224 0.17 -16.67 -3.80
CA GLU A 224 -0.42 -17.75 -4.58
C GLU A 224 -1.17 -17.22 -5.79
N VAL A 225 -1.09 -17.96 -6.89
CA VAL A 225 -1.93 -17.78 -8.08
C VAL A 225 -2.56 -19.12 -8.40
N SER A 226 -3.89 -19.17 -8.28
CA SER A 226 -4.69 -20.36 -8.55
C SER A 226 -6.08 -19.94 -9.02
N ASP A 227 -6.89 -20.89 -9.42
CA ASP A 227 -8.29 -20.68 -9.83
C ASP A 227 -9.15 -20.15 -8.67
N ALA A 228 -8.71 -20.32 -7.41
CA ALA A 228 -9.35 -19.74 -6.23
C ALA A 228 -9.24 -18.20 -6.22
N TYR A 229 -8.25 -17.64 -6.90
CA TYR A 229 -7.96 -16.21 -6.94
C TYR A 229 -7.96 -15.67 -8.37
N PRO A 230 -9.12 -15.63 -9.05
CA PRO A 230 -9.21 -15.31 -10.47
C PRO A 230 -8.75 -13.89 -10.81
N PHE A 231 -8.78 -12.94 -9.86
CA PHE A 231 -8.22 -11.61 -10.08
C PHE A 231 -6.70 -11.66 -10.21
N THR A 232 -6.03 -12.36 -9.29
CA THR A 232 -4.56 -12.43 -9.32
C THR A 232 -4.06 -13.11 -10.59
N ALA A 233 -4.78 -14.11 -11.09
CA ALA A 233 -4.44 -14.82 -12.32
C ALA A 233 -4.49 -13.94 -13.60
N LEU A 234 -5.09 -12.76 -13.56
CA LEU A 234 -5.09 -11.82 -14.69
C LEU A 234 -3.68 -11.31 -14.99
N SER A 235 -2.96 -10.85 -13.96
CA SER A 235 -1.68 -10.16 -14.10
C SER A 235 -0.49 -10.94 -13.57
N TRP A 236 -0.74 -11.97 -12.75
CA TRP A 236 0.28 -12.74 -12.05
C TRP A 236 0.28 -14.19 -12.48
N ARG A 237 1.43 -14.87 -12.33
CA ARG A 237 1.59 -16.29 -12.62
C ARG A 237 2.57 -16.94 -11.67
N ARG A 238 2.46 -18.22 -11.48
CA ARG A 238 3.46 -19.02 -10.78
C ARG A 238 4.68 -19.30 -11.67
N GLN A 239 5.86 -19.15 -11.10
CA GLN A 239 7.13 -19.54 -11.73
C GLN A 239 8.01 -20.25 -10.70
N GLY A 240 8.01 -21.59 -10.74
CA GLY A 240 8.62 -22.40 -9.68
C GLY A 240 7.89 -22.20 -8.35
N SER A 241 8.62 -21.80 -7.32
CA SER A 241 8.08 -21.44 -5.99
C SER A 241 7.55 -20.00 -5.92
N ASP A 242 7.89 -19.15 -6.90
CA ASP A 242 7.65 -17.72 -6.83
C ASP A 242 6.37 -17.31 -7.59
N VAL A 243 5.80 -16.20 -7.19
CA VAL A 243 4.77 -15.50 -7.94
C VAL A 243 5.40 -14.29 -8.62
N VAL A 244 5.28 -14.23 -9.94
CA VAL A 244 5.86 -13.20 -10.78
C VAL A 244 4.78 -12.56 -11.66
N SER A 245 5.00 -11.33 -12.13
CA SER A 245 4.08 -10.71 -13.08
C SER A 245 4.19 -11.40 -14.46
N ARG A 246 3.06 -11.49 -15.15
CA ARG A 246 3.01 -11.92 -16.55
C ARG A 246 3.79 -10.98 -17.48
N SER A 247 3.98 -9.72 -17.06
CA SER A 247 4.69 -8.69 -17.82
C SER A 247 6.20 -8.60 -17.52
N ASP A 248 6.76 -9.39 -16.60
CA ASP A 248 8.17 -9.26 -16.18
C ASP A 248 9.18 -9.33 -17.33
N ALA A 249 8.92 -10.16 -18.36
CA ALA A 249 9.80 -10.28 -19.50
C ALA A 249 9.83 -9.01 -20.40
N THR A 250 8.73 -8.28 -20.45
CA THR A 250 8.55 -7.09 -21.31
C THR A 250 8.56 -5.78 -20.54
N PHE A 251 8.46 -5.85 -19.21
CA PHE A 251 8.51 -4.71 -18.28
C PHE A 251 9.53 -4.97 -17.15
N PRO A 252 10.82 -5.11 -17.45
CA PRO A 252 11.83 -5.51 -16.47
C PRO A 252 12.03 -4.48 -15.33
N ARG A 253 11.79 -3.18 -15.58
CA ARG A 253 11.88 -2.14 -14.55
C ARG A 253 10.82 -2.28 -13.44
N ARG A 254 9.78 -3.09 -13.66
CA ARG A 254 8.75 -3.37 -12.66
C ARG A 254 9.35 -3.86 -11.33
N SER A 255 10.33 -4.75 -11.38
CA SER A 255 10.97 -5.31 -10.19
C SER A 255 11.73 -4.29 -9.33
N ALA A 256 12.04 -3.12 -9.88
CA ALA A 256 12.70 -2.01 -9.18
C ALA A 256 11.70 -1.07 -8.49
N LEU A 257 10.39 -1.22 -8.74
CA LEU A 257 9.36 -0.41 -8.11
C LEU A 257 9.27 -0.73 -6.61
N LYS A 258 9.54 0.27 -5.79
CA LYS A 258 9.43 0.21 -4.33
C LYS A 258 8.74 1.49 -3.85
N PRO A 259 7.47 1.41 -3.43
CA PRO A 259 6.77 2.59 -2.92
C PRO A 259 7.46 3.09 -1.65
N TYR A 260 7.44 4.40 -1.47
CA TYR A 260 8.08 5.11 -0.33
C TYR A 260 9.57 4.85 -0.16
N ALA A 261 10.27 4.41 -1.21
CA ALA A 261 11.72 4.16 -1.16
C ALA A 261 12.54 5.45 -1.12
N PHE A 262 12.08 6.53 -1.79
CA PHE A 262 12.76 7.83 -1.84
C PHE A 262 14.27 7.69 -2.10
N ALA A 263 15.13 8.09 -1.17
CA ALA A 263 16.58 7.98 -1.30
C ALA A 263 17.08 6.53 -1.47
N GLY A 264 16.30 5.54 -1.05
CA GLY A 264 16.60 4.11 -1.25
C GLY A 264 16.13 3.56 -2.59
N ALA A 265 15.44 4.36 -3.43
CA ALA A 265 15.02 3.96 -4.76
C ALA A 265 16.23 3.72 -5.68
N THR A 266 16.09 2.74 -6.57
CA THR A 266 17.14 2.42 -7.56
C THR A 266 16.92 3.09 -8.91
N LEU A 267 15.67 3.48 -9.21
CA LEU A 267 15.31 4.17 -10.44
C LEU A 267 15.65 5.65 -10.33
N SER A 268 16.18 6.21 -11.42
CA SER A 268 16.33 7.65 -11.63
C SER A 268 15.00 8.26 -12.11
N LEU A 269 14.73 9.51 -11.75
CA LEU A 269 13.55 10.22 -12.27
C LEU A 269 13.59 10.39 -13.79
N ASP A 270 14.78 10.45 -14.39
CA ASP A 270 14.95 10.52 -15.84
C ASP A 270 14.52 9.22 -16.56
N GLU A 271 14.43 8.10 -15.84
CA GLU A 271 13.90 6.84 -16.36
C GLU A 271 12.37 6.75 -16.31
N ALA A 272 11.68 7.69 -15.65
CA ALA A 272 10.24 7.69 -15.51
C ALA A 272 9.47 7.60 -16.86
N PRO A 273 9.83 8.34 -17.93
CA PRO A 273 9.14 8.20 -19.21
C PRO A 273 9.20 6.79 -19.79
N ASP A 274 10.32 6.10 -19.62
CA ASP A 274 10.50 4.73 -20.14
C ASP A 274 9.75 3.72 -19.28
N LEU A 275 9.71 3.94 -17.96
CA LEU A 275 8.93 3.14 -17.03
C LEU A 275 7.43 3.18 -17.39
N TYR A 276 6.85 4.39 -17.54
CA TYR A 276 5.41 4.53 -17.81
C TYR A 276 5.05 4.10 -19.23
N ARG A 277 5.93 4.28 -20.19
CA ARG A 277 5.76 3.70 -21.54
C ARG A 277 5.71 2.17 -21.49
N ALA A 278 6.61 1.54 -20.74
CA ALA A 278 6.61 0.08 -20.59
C ALA A 278 5.36 -0.41 -19.81
N LEU A 279 4.95 0.30 -18.75
CA LEU A 279 3.71 0.02 -18.03
C LEU A 279 2.50 0.01 -18.97
N GLN A 280 2.37 1.04 -19.83
CA GLN A 280 1.26 1.12 -20.79
C GLN A 280 1.33 0.06 -21.90
N ALA A 281 2.53 -0.16 -22.46
CA ALA A 281 2.66 -1.02 -23.62
C ALA A 281 2.60 -2.53 -23.27
N HIS A 282 2.96 -2.91 -22.05
CA HIS A 282 3.27 -4.30 -21.74
C HIS A 282 2.54 -4.85 -20.51
N SER A 283 1.64 -4.07 -19.87
CA SER A 283 0.95 -4.53 -18.68
C SER A 283 -0.51 -4.10 -18.64
N ASP A 284 -1.28 -4.76 -17.79
CA ASP A 284 -2.66 -4.44 -17.46
C ASP A 284 -2.79 -3.77 -16.07
N PHE A 285 -1.69 -3.28 -15.52
CA PHE A 285 -1.71 -2.57 -14.26
C PHE A 285 -2.26 -1.14 -14.42
N PRO A 286 -3.21 -0.71 -13.56
CA PRO A 286 -3.79 0.63 -13.62
C PRO A 286 -2.83 1.73 -13.13
N SER A 287 -1.82 1.37 -12.34
CA SER A 287 -0.82 2.28 -11.78
C SER A 287 0.53 1.57 -11.60
N ALA A 288 1.61 2.33 -11.33
CA ALA A 288 2.90 1.75 -10.99
C ALA A 288 2.85 1.01 -9.65
N GLN A 289 2.06 1.48 -8.68
CA GLN A 289 1.90 0.77 -7.41
C GLN A 289 1.18 -0.56 -7.58
N ALA A 290 0.17 -0.66 -8.45
CA ALA A 290 -0.48 -1.93 -8.78
C ALA A 290 0.52 -2.99 -9.28
N ALA A 291 1.59 -2.55 -9.94
CA ALA A 291 2.61 -3.44 -10.47
C ALA A 291 3.59 -4.00 -9.41
N VAL A 292 3.51 -3.57 -8.15
CA VAL A 292 4.47 -3.96 -7.09
C VAL A 292 4.20 -5.37 -6.59
N THR A 293 2.96 -5.65 -6.15
CA THR A 293 2.54 -6.97 -5.65
C THR A 293 1.10 -7.28 -6.07
N LEU A 294 0.71 -8.55 -5.92
CA LEU A 294 -0.67 -8.96 -6.22
C LEU A 294 -1.71 -8.33 -5.28
N TRP A 295 -1.32 -7.97 -4.06
CA TRP A 295 -2.20 -7.29 -3.10
C TRP A 295 -2.38 -5.82 -3.44
N GLU A 296 -1.28 -5.14 -3.82
CA GLU A 296 -1.31 -3.78 -4.33
C GLU A 296 -2.11 -3.68 -5.63
N ASP A 297 -2.04 -4.71 -6.48
CA ASP A 297 -2.79 -4.76 -7.72
C ASP A 297 -4.31 -4.69 -7.49
N PHE A 298 -4.84 -5.43 -6.50
CA PHE A 298 -6.26 -5.34 -6.19
C PHE A 298 -6.62 -4.02 -5.52
N ALA A 299 -5.83 -3.55 -4.55
CA ALA A 299 -6.10 -2.29 -3.84
C ALA A 299 -6.09 -1.08 -4.78
N GLU A 300 -5.10 -0.97 -5.64
CA GLU A 300 -5.02 0.07 -6.67
C GLU A 300 -6.12 -0.08 -7.73
N SER A 301 -6.45 -1.32 -8.12
CA SER A 301 -7.58 -1.55 -9.03
C SER A 301 -8.91 -1.14 -8.42
N PHE A 302 -9.13 -1.40 -7.13
CA PHE A 302 -10.32 -0.97 -6.41
C PHE A 302 -10.43 0.56 -6.36
N ALA A 303 -9.37 1.23 -5.88
CA ALA A 303 -9.35 2.69 -5.74
C ALA A 303 -9.48 3.40 -7.09
N THR A 304 -8.65 3.02 -8.05
CA THR A 304 -8.63 3.70 -9.37
C THR A 304 -9.87 3.36 -10.22
N TYR A 305 -10.47 2.17 -10.07
CA TYR A 305 -11.74 1.86 -10.73
C TYR A 305 -12.88 2.76 -10.23
N LEU A 306 -13.01 2.93 -8.92
CA LEU A 306 -13.99 3.86 -8.34
C LEU A 306 -13.71 5.29 -8.80
N HIS A 307 -12.46 5.71 -8.76
CA HIS A 307 -12.05 7.06 -9.11
C HIS A 307 -12.24 7.38 -10.60
N VAL A 308 -11.68 6.53 -11.49
CA VAL A 308 -11.67 6.80 -12.93
C VAL A 308 -12.95 6.35 -13.62
N VAL A 309 -13.45 5.13 -13.27
CA VAL A 309 -14.57 4.54 -14.01
C VAL A 309 -15.92 4.97 -13.44
N ARG A 310 -16.04 5.07 -12.11
CA ARG A 310 -17.31 5.38 -11.46
C ARG A 310 -17.55 6.88 -11.25
N GLN A 311 -16.48 7.64 -11.00
CA GLN A 311 -16.56 9.08 -10.77
C GLN A 311 -16.13 9.91 -12.00
N ASP A 312 -15.63 9.28 -13.05
CA ASP A 312 -15.09 9.93 -14.27
C ASP A 312 -13.98 10.94 -13.99
N LYS A 313 -13.14 10.67 -12.96
CA LYS A 313 -12.03 11.53 -12.56
C LYS A 313 -10.73 11.15 -13.26
N PRO A 314 -9.77 12.07 -13.39
CA PRO A 314 -8.47 11.76 -14.00
C PRO A 314 -7.61 10.86 -13.09
N TYR A 315 -6.76 10.07 -13.70
CA TYR A 315 -5.58 9.46 -13.09
C TYR A 315 -4.49 9.49 -14.16
N GLU A 316 -3.69 10.55 -14.16
CA GLU A 316 -2.75 10.84 -15.23
C GLU A 316 -1.37 11.17 -14.67
N ILE A 317 -0.37 10.39 -15.06
CA ILE A 317 1.03 10.75 -14.84
C ILE A 317 1.43 11.76 -15.91
N ARG A 318 1.93 12.91 -15.50
CA ARG A 318 2.46 13.96 -16.39
C ARG A 318 3.94 14.15 -16.13
N ILE A 319 4.74 14.00 -17.21
CA ILE A 319 6.19 14.14 -17.15
C ILE A 319 6.62 15.27 -18.04
N ARG A 320 7.27 16.28 -17.45
CA ARG A 320 7.85 17.42 -18.13
C ARG A 320 9.37 17.31 -18.12
N ARG A 321 9.98 17.60 -19.28
CA ARG A 321 11.43 17.70 -19.46
C ARG A 321 11.74 18.90 -20.31
N PRO A 322 12.84 19.66 -20.04
CA PRO A 322 13.22 20.83 -20.83
C PRO A 322 13.37 20.50 -22.31
N GLY A 323 12.85 21.38 -23.14
CA GLY A 323 12.94 21.25 -24.58
C GLY A 323 12.19 20.07 -25.21
N ARG A 324 11.31 19.40 -24.44
CA ARG A 324 10.46 18.30 -24.93
C ARG A 324 9.00 18.56 -24.61
N PRO A 325 8.08 18.10 -25.46
CA PRO A 325 6.65 18.11 -25.13
C PRO A 325 6.37 17.34 -23.84
N GLU A 326 5.36 17.78 -23.08
CA GLU A 326 4.85 17.04 -21.94
C GLU A 326 4.35 15.66 -22.37
N GLN A 327 4.69 14.64 -21.60
CA GLN A 327 4.22 13.28 -21.81
C GLN A 327 3.13 12.98 -20.77
N VAL A 328 1.99 12.47 -21.24
CA VAL A 328 0.85 12.12 -20.40
C VAL A 328 0.58 10.63 -20.50
N PHE A 329 0.50 9.96 -19.35
CA PHE A 329 0.24 8.54 -19.23
C PHE A 329 -1.00 8.33 -18.37
N PRO A 330 -2.18 8.16 -19.00
CA PRO A 330 -3.41 7.89 -18.26
C PRO A 330 -3.43 6.48 -17.68
N SER A 331 -4.27 6.27 -16.66
CA SER A 331 -4.60 4.93 -16.18
C SER A 331 -5.28 4.11 -17.27
N CYS A 332 -5.11 2.79 -17.22
CA CYS A 332 -5.55 1.86 -18.27
C CYS A 332 -7.06 1.68 -18.41
N TRP A 333 -7.88 2.19 -17.49
CA TRP A 333 -9.32 1.88 -17.45
C TRP A 333 -10.13 2.25 -18.71
N ARG A 334 -9.58 3.10 -19.55
CA ARG A 334 -10.16 3.48 -20.85
C ARG A 334 -9.47 2.79 -22.04
N GLU A 335 -8.52 1.88 -21.77
CA GLU A 335 -7.73 1.17 -22.75
C GLU A 335 -8.05 -0.33 -22.76
N ALA A 336 -7.98 -0.97 -23.94
CA ALA A 336 -8.27 -2.40 -24.09
C ALA A 336 -7.38 -3.31 -23.22
N ARG A 337 -6.16 -2.88 -22.87
CA ARG A 337 -5.24 -3.67 -22.03
C ARG A 337 -5.80 -3.98 -20.64
N CYS A 338 -6.77 -3.19 -20.16
CA CYS A 338 -7.42 -3.42 -18.86
C CYS A 338 -8.85 -3.95 -18.94
N ASP A 339 -9.34 -4.35 -20.12
CA ASP A 339 -10.73 -4.82 -20.27
C ASP A 339 -11.05 -6.02 -19.38
N HIS A 340 -10.13 -6.96 -19.22
CA HIS A 340 -10.33 -8.12 -18.33
C HIS A 340 -10.43 -7.72 -16.85
N LYS A 341 -9.56 -6.83 -16.38
CA LYS A 341 -9.65 -6.26 -15.02
C LYS A 341 -10.91 -5.45 -14.84
N LYS A 342 -11.26 -4.62 -15.81
CA LYS A 342 -12.50 -3.82 -15.79
C LYS A 342 -13.73 -4.69 -15.70
N ALA A 343 -13.78 -5.78 -16.47
CA ALA A 343 -14.87 -6.75 -16.42
C ALA A 343 -14.92 -7.48 -15.07
N PHE A 344 -13.76 -7.83 -14.48
CA PHE A 344 -13.68 -8.40 -13.14
C PHE A 344 -14.22 -7.42 -12.10
N MET A 345 -13.69 -6.19 -12.07
CA MET A 345 -14.07 -5.17 -11.09
C MET A 345 -15.57 -4.88 -11.15
N ARG A 346 -16.14 -4.75 -12.36
CA ARG A 346 -17.59 -4.56 -12.52
C ARG A 346 -18.39 -5.67 -11.84
N ARG A 347 -18.06 -6.95 -12.12
CA ARG A 347 -18.75 -8.09 -11.48
C ARG A 347 -18.55 -8.12 -9.97
N TRP A 348 -17.32 -7.84 -9.51
CA TRP A 348 -17.01 -7.83 -8.09
C TRP A 348 -17.79 -6.73 -7.35
N PHE A 349 -17.90 -5.52 -7.91
CA PHE A 349 -18.70 -4.45 -7.32
C PHE A 349 -20.21 -4.75 -7.29
N GLU A 350 -20.70 -5.56 -8.21
CA GLU A 350 -22.08 -6.05 -8.21
C GLU A 350 -22.28 -7.17 -7.17
N ASN A 351 -21.26 -8.01 -6.95
CA ASN A 351 -21.29 -9.10 -5.98
C ASN A 351 -19.91 -9.32 -5.35
N PRO A 352 -19.57 -8.59 -4.27
CA PRO A 352 -18.24 -8.60 -3.67
C PRO A 352 -17.92 -9.85 -2.82
N VAL A 353 -18.42 -11.01 -3.23
CA VAL A 353 -18.10 -12.31 -2.61
C VAL A 353 -17.30 -13.11 -3.64
N SER A 354 -16.08 -13.51 -3.29
CA SER A 354 -15.38 -14.51 -4.06
C SER A 354 -16.11 -15.85 -3.93
N PRO A 355 -16.29 -16.63 -4.99
CA PRO A 355 -16.80 -17.99 -4.84
C PRO A 355 -15.86 -18.71 -3.87
N ALA A 356 -16.42 -19.36 -2.83
CA ALA A 356 -15.64 -20.21 -1.94
C ALA A 356 -14.85 -21.19 -2.81
N PRO A 357 -13.55 -21.44 -2.51
CA PRO A 357 -12.80 -22.46 -3.22
C PRO A 357 -13.59 -23.75 -3.12
N ALA A 358 -13.77 -24.42 -4.26
CA ALA A 358 -14.37 -25.76 -4.28
C ALA A 358 -13.58 -26.62 -3.27
N ALA A 359 -14.29 -27.27 -2.37
CA ALA A 359 -13.65 -28.17 -1.42
C ALA A 359 -12.81 -29.18 -2.21
N PRO A 360 -11.55 -29.47 -1.80
CA PRO A 360 -10.77 -30.50 -2.46
C PRO A 360 -11.56 -31.80 -2.39
N GLN A 361 -11.79 -32.41 -3.59
CA GLN A 361 -12.38 -33.75 -3.71
C GLN A 361 -11.38 -34.81 -3.29
#